data_2053790c8fe578eb760a23a46306be1b
#
_entry.id   2053790c8fe578eb760a23a46306be1b
#
_cell.length_a   1.000
_cell.length_b   1.000
_cell.length_c   1.000
_cell.angle_alpha   90.00
_cell.angle_beta   90.00
_cell.angle_gamma   90.00
#
_symmetry.space_group_name_H-M   'P 1'
#
loop_
_entity.id
_entity.type
_entity.pdbx_description
1 polymer ?
#
loop_
_entity_poly.entity_id
_entity_poly.type
_entity_poly.pdbx_seq_one_letter_code
_entity_poly.pdbx_strand_id
1 'polypeptide(L)'
;MTVFQRDTLDNGLRVLRADLPYAQSVAVMIMLAAGSRYENADVSGIAHFSEHMFFKGTERRPTARDIAGEIDAIGGEFNAFTGKESTTYYVKCAAEHRDVALDVLVDMLRNSRFDESEIEREKGVIIEEMNMYYDTPRDYIGGVYETLLWGDQPLGRDIIGNKETIRNATRETFLGYLDRWYKPSRMVLGVAGRIGDGLLERAQELLGDLGAEETGEPEPAAPYTDGRVKVYTKPSEQAHVILGVPSRPLDHPDRYPLQLLATALGGGMSSRLFTEVRERRGLAYYVYGLNHSYTDAGTLYSQAGVDIARIDDAVSTIATELRKIAAEPPAGEELEKARNFAKGRFVLQLESPQGLMMFGLRREVLEHRLPDPDEALGKLDEVTADDVARVAKDLLEPGNLRLAVIGPFDDASRFEQLLEG
;
A
#
# COMPACT_ATOMS: atom_id res chain seq x y z
N MET A 1 -17.06 0.93 21.85
CA MET A 1 -16.38 -0.26 22.44
C MET A 1 -15.19 -0.58 21.58
N THR A 2 -14.02 -0.67 22.18
CA THR A 2 -12.79 -0.99 21.41
C THR A 2 -12.94 -2.40 20.84
N VAL A 3 -13.07 -2.52 19.54
CA VAL A 3 -13.22 -3.81 18.83
C VAL A 3 -11.93 -4.63 18.93
N PHE A 4 -10.78 -3.96 19.06
CA PHE A 4 -9.46 -4.58 19.09
C PHE A 4 -8.93 -4.79 20.50
N GLN A 5 -8.28 -5.93 20.70
CA GLN A 5 -7.50 -6.26 21.88
C GLN A 5 -6.06 -6.57 21.43
N ARG A 6 -5.08 -6.03 22.18
CA ARG A 6 -3.66 -6.28 21.92
C ARG A 6 -3.07 -7.07 23.09
N ASP A 7 -2.46 -8.19 22.77
CA ASP A 7 -1.65 -9.01 23.68
C ASP A 7 -0.20 -9.00 23.18
N THR A 8 0.72 -9.43 24.05
CA THR A 8 2.15 -9.53 23.69
C THR A 8 2.66 -10.88 24.20
N LEU A 9 3.31 -11.62 23.32
CA LEU A 9 3.97 -12.89 23.66
C LEU A 9 5.26 -12.63 24.45
N ASP A 10 5.82 -13.68 25.08
CA ASP A 10 7.01 -13.58 25.92
C ASP A 10 8.24 -13.02 25.19
N ASN A 11 8.33 -13.18 23.88
CA ASN A 11 9.39 -12.65 23.02
C ASN A 11 9.11 -11.25 22.44
N GLY A 12 8.02 -10.60 22.88
CA GLY A 12 7.65 -9.27 22.43
C GLY A 12 6.81 -9.20 21.16
N LEU A 13 6.49 -10.34 20.51
CA LEU A 13 5.59 -10.37 19.36
C LEU A 13 4.17 -9.95 19.80
N ARG A 14 3.58 -9.01 19.06
CA ARG A 14 2.24 -8.50 19.34
C ARG A 14 1.17 -9.35 18.66
N VAL A 15 0.09 -9.60 19.38
CA VAL A 15 -1.09 -10.29 18.86
C VAL A 15 -2.27 -9.32 18.92
N LEU A 16 -2.83 -8.99 17.78
CA LEU A 16 -4.00 -8.13 17.63
C LEU A 16 -5.23 -8.99 17.38
N ARG A 17 -6.24 -8.88 18.24
CA ARG A 17 -7.48 -9.66 18.13
C ARG A 17 -8.69 -8.76 17.94
N ALA A 18 -9.61 -9.20 17.07
CA ALA A 18 -10.94 -8.61 16.94
C ALA A 18 -11.99 -9.73 16.89
N ASP A 19 -12.52 -10.10 18.06
CA ASP A 19 -13.52 -11.17 18.15
C ASP A 19 -14.89 -10.69 17.69
N LEU A 20 -15.42 -11.38 16.68
CA LEU A 20 -16.72 -11.13 16.06
C LEU A 20 -17.58 -12.41 16.19
N PRO A 21 -18.26 -12.61 17.32
CA PRO A 21 -18.96 -13.88 17.60
C PRO A 21 -20.03 -14.26 16.59
N TYR A 22 -20.57 -13.27 15.85
CA TYR A 22 -21.56 -13.46 14.79
C TYR A 22 -20.96 -13.91 13.46
N ALA A 23 -19.64 -13.77 13.26
CA ALA A 23 -18.99 -14.17 12.03
C ALA A 23 -18.92 -15.69 11.90
N GLN A 24 -19.05 -16.19 10.66
CA GLN A 24 -18.86 -17.61 10.37
C GLN A 24 -17.43 -17.93 9.92
N SER A 25 -16.65 -16.91 9.61
CA SER A 25 -15.26 -17.00 9.14
C SER A 25 -14.30 -16.35 10.13
N VAL A 26 -13.03 -16.65 9.91
CA VAL A 26 -11.89 -16.02 10.57
C VAL A 26 -10.86 -15.62 9.51
N ALA A 27 -10.22 -14.46 9.72
CA ALA A 27 -9.03 -14.04 8.99
C ALA A 27 -7.84 -14.10 9.94
N VAL A 28 -6.84 -14.90 9.61
CA VAL A 28 -5.54 -14.99 10.31
C VAL A 28 -4.51 -14.31 9.42
N MET A 29 -3.80 -13.32 9.93
CA MET A 29 -2.89 -12.48 9.18
C MET A 29 -1.61 -12.25 9.96
N ILE A 30 -0.47 -12.23 9.28
CA ILE A 30 0.79 -11.79 9.86
C ILE A 30 1.29 -10.63 9.01
N MET A 31 1.39 -9.45 9.61
CA MET A 31 1.95 -8.26 8.98
C MET A 31 3.31 -7.94 9.59
N LEU A 32 4.27 -7.66 8.74
CA LEU A 32 5.62 -7.27 9.11
C LEU A 32 5.87 -5.81 8.70
N ALA A 33 6.51 -5.03 9.57
CA ALA A 33 7.07 -3.73 9.22
C ALA A 33 8.37 -3.95 8.43
N ALA A 34 8.25 -4.58 7.27
CA ALA A 34 9.34 -4.84 6.32
C ALA A 34 8.74 -4.97 4.92
N GLY A 35 9.25 -4.20 3.98
CA GLY A 35 8.83 -4.18 2.58
C GLY A 35 9.96 -3.67 1.71
N SER A 36 9.69 -3.21 0.49
CA SER A 36 10.75 -2.82 -0.44
C SER A 36 11.57 -1.60 0.03
N ARG A 37 11.03 -0.76 0.90
CA ARG A 37 11.73 0.35 1.51
C ARG A 37 12.90 -0.09 2.42
N TYR A 38 12.90 -1.34 2.88
CA TYR A 38 13.91 -1.91 3.76
C TYR A 38 15.06 -2.56 2.99
N GLU A 39 15.06 -2.43 1.68
CA GLU A 39 16.07 -2.99 0.77
C GLU A 39 17.18 -1.99 0.47
N ASN A 40 18.42 -2.48 0.38
CA ASN A 40 19.49 -1.75 -0.28
C ASN A 40 19.33 -1.84 -1.80
N ALA A 41 19.94 -0.93 -2.55
CA ALA A 41 19.87 -0.90 -4.01
C ALA A 41 20.29 -2.23 -4.67
N ASP A 42 21.32 -2.88 -4.14
CA ASP A 42 21.89 -4.12 -4.68
C ASP A 42 20.94 -5.33 -4.58
N VAL A 43 19.93 -5.26 -3.69
CA VAL A 43 18.96 -6.32 -3.47
C VAL A 43 17.53 -5.88 -3.72
N SER A 44 17.35 -4.79 -4.47
CA SER A 44 16.02 -4.26 -4.79
C SER A 44 15.12 -5.33 -5.40
N GLY A 45 13.90 -5.48 -4.84
CA GLY A 45 12.93 -6.52 -5.18
C GLY A 45 12.99 -7.76 -4.28
N ILE A 46 13.91 -7.84 -3.32
CA ILE A 46 14.07 -9.04 -2.49
C ILE A 46 12.88 -9.25 -1.52
N ALA A 47 12.22 -8.17 -1.07
CA ALA A 47 11.03 -8.27 -0.23
C ALA A 47 9.88 -8.97 -0.98
N HIS A 48 9.59 -8.52 -2.18
CA HIS A 48 8.58 -9.11 -3.06
C HIS A 48 8.98 -10.53 -3.47
N PHE A 49 10.22 -10.75 -3.84
CA PHE A 49 10.70 -12.07 -4.19
C PHE A 49 10.64 -13.05 -2.99
N SER A 50 10.92 -12.57 -1.76
CA SER A 50 10.75 -13.38 -0.55
C SER A 50 9.30 -13.79 -0.33
N GLU A 51 8.34 -12.89 -0.62
CA GLU A 51 6.92 -13.21 -0.58
C GLU A 51 6.62 -14.43 -1.45
N HIS A 52 7.05 -14.46 -2.71
CA HIS A 52 6.86 -15.59 -3.61
C HIS A 52 7.49 -16.88 -3.04
N MET A 53 8.68 -16.78 -2.49
CA MET A 53 9.42 -17.95 -2.01
C MET A 53 8.79 -18.61 -0.79
N PHE A 54 8.06 -17.88 0.06
CA PHE A 54 7.33 -18.47 1.18
C PHE A 54 6.24 -19.47 0.76
N PHE A 55 5.77 -19.39 -0.48
CA PHE A 55 4.78 -20.33 -1.03
C PHE A 55 5.41 -21.55 -1.73
N LYS A 56 6.75 -21.69 -1.78
CA LYS A 56 7.42 -22.74 -2.59
C LYS A 56 7.74 -24.00 -1.83
N GLY A 57 7.53 -24.04 -0.54
CA GLY A 57 7.67 -25.24 0.29
C GLY A 57 8.38 -24.98 1.61
N THR A 58 7.98 -25.77 2.60
CA THR A 58 8.55 -25.80 3.94
C THR A 58 9.17 -27.18 4.22
N GLU A 59 9.75 -27.35 5.40
CA GLU A 59 10.21 -28.68 5.82
C GLU A 59 9.06 -29.68 5.98
N ARG A 60 7.88 -29.23 6.48
CA ARG A 60 6.70 -30.05 6.71
C ARG A 60 5.82 -30.19 5.47
N ARG A 61 5.81 -29.15 4.62
CA ARG A 61 5.04 -29.05 3.37
C ARG A 61 5.99 -28.80 2.22
N PRO A 62 6.63 -29.87 1.67
CA PRO A 62 7.81 -29.72 0.81
C PRO A 62 7.59 -28.98 -0.50
N THR A 63 6.36 -28.83 -0.96
CA THR A 63 6.02 -28.17 -2.23
C THR A 63 4.92 -27.13 -2.09
N ALA A 64 4.82 -26.22 -3.05
CA ALA A 64 3.70 -25.26 -3.14
C ALA A 64 2.33 -25.98 -3.17
N ARG A 65 2.25 -27.15 -3.78
CA ARG A 65 1.03 -27.96 -3.81
C ARG A 65 0.64 -28.49 -2.43
N ASP A 66 1.61 -28.85 -1.60
CA ASP A 66 1.33 -29.34 -0.24
C ASP A 66 0.81 -28.21 0.65
N ILE A 67 1.37 -26.99 0.51
CA ILE A 67 0.87 -25.78 1.21
C ILE A 67 -0.55 -25.46 0.75
N ALA A 68 -0.75 -25.32 -0.57
CA ALA A 68 -2.05 -24.99 -1.13
C ALA A 68 -3.11 -26.04 -0.83
N GLY A 69 -2.73 -27.34 -0.89
CA GLY A 69 -3.65 -28.45 -0.66
C GLY A 69 -4.27 -28.48 0.74
N GLU A 70 -3.56 -28.05 1.77
CA GLU A 70 -4.13 -27.95 3.13
C GLU A 70 -5.17 -26.82 3.24
N ILE A 71 -4.93 -25.70 2.58
CA ILE A 71 -5.88 -24.57 2.57
C ILE A 71 -7.09 -24.89 1.67
N ASP A 72 -6.85 -25.51 0.50
CA ASP A 72 -7.93 -25.97 -0.38
C ASP A 72 -8.84 -27.00 0.31
N ALA A 73 -8.26 -27.90 1.11
CA ALA A 73 -9.01 -28.94 1.83
C ALA A 73 -10.02 -28.37 2.84
N ILE A 74 -9.78 -27.17 3.35
CA ILE A 74 -10.70 -26.44 4.27
C ILE A 74 -11.53 -25.37 3.53
N GLY A 75 -11.43 -25.26 2.21
CA GLY A 75 -12.09 -24.21 1.43
C GLY A 75 -11.64 -22.80 1.80
N GLY A 76 -10.38 -22.66 2.22
CA GLY A 76 -9.78 -21.40 2.62
C GLY A 76 -9.24 -20.61 1.42
N GLU A 77 -9.02 -19.32 1.65
CA GLU A 77 -8.32 -18.42 0.75
C GLU A 77 -7.02 -17.99 1.43
N PHE A 78 -5.89 -18.07 0.73
CA PHE A 78 -4.62 -17.54 1.24
C PHE A 78 -3.91 -16.74 0.18
N ASN A 79 -3.20 -15.70 0.61
CA ASN A 79 -2.41 -14.85 -0.27
C ASN A 79 -1.43 -14.02 0.57
N ALA A 80 -0.60 -13.24 -0.13
CA ALA A 80 0.26 -12.24 0.46
C ALA A 80 0.32 -10.99 -0.43
N PHE A 81 0.85 -9.91 0.09
CA PHE A 81 1.20 -8.73 -0.68
C PHE A 81 2.34 -7.97 -0.01
N THR A 82 3.22 -7.46 -0.83
CA THR A 82 4.36 -6.63 -0.43
C THR A 82 4.10 -5.19 -0.83
N GLY A 83 4.21 -4.29 0.16
CA GLY A 83 4.22 -2.85 -0.04
C GLY A 83 5.62 -2.26 0.17
N LYS A 84 5.70 -0.93 0.17
CA LYS A 84 6.97 -0.24 0.50
C LYS A 84 7.39 -0.50 1.96
N GLU A 85 6.46 -0.40 2.89
CA GLU A 85 6.76 -0.41 4.33
C GLU A 85 6.31 -1.67 5.07
N SER A 86 5.54 -2.54 4.43
CA SER A 86 5.06 -3.77 5.06
C SER A 86 4.84 -4.89 4.06
N THR A 87 4.99 -6.13 4.55
CA THR A 87 4.55 -7.34 3.86
C THR A 87 3.53 -8.05 4.72
N THR A 88 2.47 -8.55 4.10
CA THR A 88 1.36 -9.20 4.80
C THR A 88 1.07 -10.55 4.19
N TYR A 89 0.98 -11.57 5.03
CA TYR A 89 0.54 -12.93 4.69
C TYR A 89 -0.78 -13.21 5.39
N TYR A 90 -1.73 -13.84 4.71
CA TYR A 90 -3.02 -14.12 5.33
C TYR A 90 -3.67 -15.40 4.84
N VAL A 91 -4.47 -15.98 5.71
CA VAL A 91 -5.44 -17.04 5.41
C VAL A 91 -6.80 -16.60 5.92
N LYS A 92 -7.81 -16.80 5.11
CA LYS A 92 -9.21 -16.61 5.46
C LYS A 92 -9.93 -17.95 5.28
N CYS A 93 -10.64 -18.40 6.30
CA CYS A 93 -11.34 -19.69 6.28
C CYS A 93 -12.59 -19.70 7.18
N ALA A 94 -13.33 -20.82 7.19
CA ALA A 94 -14.35 -21.03 8.20
C ALA A 94 -13.73 -21.03 9.60
N ALA A 95 -14.44 -20.50 10.59
CA ALA A 95 -13.90 -20.26 11.94
C ALA A 95 -13.38 -21.53 12.64
N GLU A 96 -13.96 -22.70 12.34
CA GLU A 96 -13.53 -24.00 12.87
C GLU A 96 -12.14 -24.44 12.40
N HIS A 97 -11.62 -23.82 11.32
CA HIS A 97 -10.31 -24.12 10.73
C HIS A 97 -9.23 -23.09 11.11
N ARG A 98 -9.48 -22.20 12.08
CA ARG A 98 -8.52 -21.19 12.54
C ARG A 98 -7.12 -21.74 12.80
N ASP A 99 -7.03 -22.87 13.50
CA ASP A 99 -5.74 -23.44 13.90
C ASP A 99 -4.96 -24.01 12.71
N VAL A 100 -5.64 -24.53 11.69
CA VAL A 100 -5.02 -24.93 10.43
C VAL A 100 -4.45 -23.68 9.71
N ALA A 101 -5.23 -22.62 9.63
CA ALA A 101 -4.80 -21.35 9.02
C ALA A 101 -3.56 -20.78 9.72
N LEU A 102 -3.57 -20.75 11.05
CA LEU A 102 -2.43 -20.28 11.85
C LEU A 102 -1.19 -21.17 11.67
N ASP A 103 -1.36 -22.50 11.71
CA ASP A 103 -0.26 -23.45 11.55
C ASP A 103 0.39 -23.35 10.17
N VAL A 104 -0.38 -23.22 9.10
CA VAL A 104 0.15 -23.06 7.74
C VAL A 104 0.93 -21.75 7.60
N LEU A 105 0.36 -20.62 8.03
CA LEU A 105 1.04 -19.33 7.95
C LEU A 105 2.35 -19.29 8.74
N VAL A 106 2.33 -19.83 9.96
CA VAL A 106 3.53 -19.85 10.79
C VAL A 106 4.58 -20.80 10.20
N ASP A 107 4.18 -21.97 9.69
CA ASP A 107 5.09 -22.90 9.04
C ASP A 107 5.75 -22.28 7.80
N MET A 108 4.98 -21.57 6.98
CA MET A 108 5.52 -20.83 5.84
C MET A 108 6.58 -19.81 6.28
N LEU A 109 6.30 -18.99 7.29
CA LEU A 109 7.22 -17.94 7.73
C LEU A 109 8.45 -18.45 8.48
N ARG A 110 8.36 -19.58 9.18
CA ARG A 110 9.45 -20.13 10.00
C ARG A 110 10.32 -21.15 9.29
N ASN A 111 9.69 -21.99 8.47
CA ASN A 111 10.28 -23.24 8.00
C ASN A 111 10.40 -23.32 6.47
N SER A 112 10.22 -22.20 5.76
CA SER A 112 10.41 -22.17 4.30
C SER A 112 11.85 -22.47 3.94
N ARG A 113 12.00 -23.33 2.92
CA ARG A 113 13.28 -23.95 2.55
C ARG A 113 14.18 -23.03 1.73
N PHE A 114 13.59 -22.11 0.97
CA PHE A 114 14.32 -21.28 0.02
C PHE A 114 15.26 -22.11 -0.86
N ASP A 115 14.73 -23.19 -1.45
CA ASP A 115 15.51 -24.10 -2.30
C ASP A 115 16.06 -23.36 -3.53
N GLU A 116 17.35 -23.54 -3.83
CA GLU A 116 18.02 -22.88 -4.96
C GLU A 116 17.32 -23.18 -6.29
N SER A 117 16.85 -24.41 -6.49
CA SER A 117 16.11 -24.80 -7.71
C SER A 117 14.77 -24.06 -7.85
N GLU A 118 14.07 -23.76 -6.74
CA GLU A 118 12.86 -22.98 -6.75
C GLU A 118 13.16 -21.49 -6.95
N ILE A 119 14.24 -20.97 -6.35
CA ILE A 119 14.71 -19.61 -6.59
C ILE A 119 14.99 -19.38 -8.07
N GLU A 120 15.76 -20.28 -8.70
CA GLU A 120 16.10 -20.18 -10.14
C GLU A 120 14.84 -20.23 -11.03
N ARG A 121 13.87 -21.06 -10.68
CA ARG A 121 12.59 -21.13 -11.40
C ARG A 121 11.79 -19.84 -11.25
N GLU A 122 11.71 -19.31 -10.05
CA GLU A 122 10.90 -18.15 -9.72
C GLU A 122 11.46 -16.83 -10.26
N LYS A 123 12.78 -16.72 -10.45
CA LYS A 123 13.40 -15.59 -11.19
C LYS A 123 12.71 -15.36 -12.53
N GLY A 124 12.43 -16.44 -13.27
CA GLY A 124 11.71 -16.35 -14.54
C GLY A 124 10.30 -15.80 -14.38
N VAL A 125 9.56 -16.26 -13.35
CA VAL A 125 8.20 -15.81 -13.07
C VAL A 125 8.18 -14.31 -12.74
N ILE A 126 9.06 -13.84 -11.85
CA ILE A 126 9.13 -12.43 -11.47
C ILE A 126 9.54 -11.54 -12.65
N ILE A 127 10.47 -12.00 -13.50
CA ILE A 127 10.86 -11.23 -14.71
C ILE A 127 9.68 -11.11 -15.68
N GLU A 128 8.84 -12.13 -15.83
CA GLU A 128 7.62 -12.04 -16.64
C GLU A 128 6.57 -11.14 -15.97
N GLU A 129 6.45 -11.16 -14.65
CA GLU A 129 5.61 -10.22 -13.91
C GLU A 129 6.07 -8.78 -14.09
N MET A 130 7.39 -8.52 -14.04
CA MET A 130 7.95 -7.20 -14.39
C MET A 130 7.57 -6.77 -15.81
N ASN A 131 7.67 -7.67 -16.79
CA ASN A 131 7.28 -7.37 -18.16
C ASN A 131 5.80 -7.00 -18.22
N MET A 132 4.93 -7.75 -17.57
CA MET A 132 3.49 -7.48 -17.51
C MET A 132 3.20 -6.13 -16.81
N TYR A 133 3.90 -5.83 -15.70
CA TYR A 133 3.78 -4.55 -15.00
C TYR A 133 4.19 -3.38 -15.89
N TYR A 134 5.36 -3.46 -16.54
CA TYR A 134 5.83 -2.42 -17.46
C TYR A 134 4.95 -2.31 -18.73
N ASP A 135 4.29 -3.39 -19.13
CA ASP A 135 3.37 -3.41 -20.26
C ASP A 135 1.97 -2.90 -19.91
N THR A 136 1.70 -2.60 -18.66
CA THR A 136 0.44 -2.03 -18.16
C THR A 136 0.66 -0.56 -17.71
N PRO A 137 0.63 0.44 -18.61
CA PRO A 137 0.98 1.83 -18.28
C PRO A 137 0.14 2.42 -17.15
N ARG A 138 -1.10 1.97 -17.00
CA ARG A 138 -2.00 2.39 -15.91
C ARG A 138 -1.44 2.06 -14.53
N ASP A 139 -0.79 0.91 -14.39
CA ASP A 139 -0.24 0.45 -13.12
C ASP A 139 1.20 0.98 -12.95
N TYR A 140 1.99 0.94 -14.02
CA TYR A 140 3.38 1.39 -14.01
C TYR A 140 3.57 2.89 -13.77
N ILE A 141 2.60 3.73 -14.13
CA ILE A 141 2.70 5.19 -13.93
C ILE A 141 2.95 5.57 -12.48
N GLY A 142 2.48 4.77 -11.52
CA GLY A 142 2.76 4.93 -10.09
C GLY A 142 4.25 4.90 -9.78
N GLY A 143 4.99 3.89 -10.27
CA GLY A 143 6.44 3.76 -10.11
C GLY A 143 7.22 4.90 -10.77
N VAL A 144 6.79 5.34 -11.97
CA VAL A 144 7.38 6.51 -12.64
C VAL A 144 7.22 7.77 -11.78
N TYR A 145 6.05 7.96 -11.17
CA TYR A 145 5.77 9.09 -10.31
C TYR A 145 6.54 9.03 -8.99
N GLU A 146 6.63 7.86 -8.35
CA GLU A 146 7.42 7.68 -7.13
C GLU A 146 8.91 7.94 -7.38
N THR A 147 9.45 7.50 -8.53
CA THR A 147 10.83 7.83 -8.93
C THR A 147 11.01 9.34 -9.14
N LEU A 148 10.00 10.06 -9.64
CA LEU A 148 10.04 11.52 -9.76
C LEU A 148 10.08 12.20 -8.38
N LEU A 149 9.36 11.67 -7.39
CA LEU A 149 9.28 12.25 -6.05
C LEU A 149 10.51 11.96 -5.18
N TRP A 150 11.07 10.75 -5.29
CA TRP A 150 12.10 10.26 -4.36
C TRP A 150 13.39 9.80 -5.03
N GLY A 151 13.49 9.83 -6.36
CA GLY A 151 14.71 9.41 -7.07
C GLY A 151 15.06 7.94 -6.84
N ASP A 152 16.35 7.64 -6.72
CA ASP A 152 16.87 6.29 -6.44
C ASP A 152 16.98 5.96 -4.93
N GLN A 153 16.12 6.55 -4.12
CA GLN A 153 15.98 6.17 -2.72
C GLN A 153 15.11 4.92 -2.57
N PRO A 154 15.16 4.21 -1.42
CA PRO A 154 14.34 3.03 -1.20
C PRO A 154 12.85 3.26 -1.48
N LEU A 155 12.32 4.44 -1.13
CA LEU A 155 10.93 4.79 -1.38
C LEU A 155 10.61 5.04 -2.87
N GLY A 156 11.59 5.46 -3.66
CA GLY A 156 11.44 5.73 -5.11
C GLY A 156 11.64 4.50 -6.01
N ARG A 157 12.28 3.43 -5.51
CA ARG A 157 12.51 2.19 -6.28
C ARG A 157 11.25 1.33 -6.36
N ASP A 158 11.04 0.65 -7.48
CA ASP A 158 9.91 -0.26 -7.66
C ASP A 158 9.93 -1.41 -6.64
N ILE A 159 8.76 -1.80 -6.14
CA ILE A 159 8.60 -2.91 -5.19
C ILE A 159 9.10 -4.22 -5.80
N ILE A 160 8.84 -4.42 -7.08
CA ILE A 160 9.24 -5.63 -7.80
C ILE A 160 10.75 -5.68 -8.09
N GLY A 161 11.49 -4.56 -7.84
CA GLY A 161 12.91 -4.44 -8.10
C GLY A 161 13.23 -4.24 -9.58
N ASN A 162 14.39 -4.75 -10.01
CA ASN A 162 14.80 -4.71 -11.41
C ASN A 162 15.37 -6.06 -11.86
N LYS A 163 15.47 -6.25 -13.19
CA LYS A 163 15.88 -7.54 -13.78
C LYS A 163 17.29 -7.99 -13.38
N GLU A 164 18.18 -7.06 -13.08
CA GLU A 164 19.55 -7.36 -12.67
C GLU A 164 19.59 -7.88 -11.23
N THR A 165 18.96 -7.19 -10.30
CA THR A 165 18.92 -7.60 -8.89
C THR A 165 18.21 -8.94 -8.73
N ILE A 166 17.12 -9.19 -9.47
CA ILE A 166 16.41 -10.47 -9.44
C ILE A 166 17.26 -11.61 -10.00
N ARG A 167 17.96 -11.42 -11.13
CA ARG A 167 18.86 -12.44 -11.68
C ARG A 167 20.02 -12.80 -10.74
N ASN A 168 20.52 -11.82 -10.00
CA ASN A 168 21.66 -11.97 -9.09
C ASN A 168 21.25 -12.45 -7.69
N ALA A 169 19.96 -12.51 -7.37
CA ALA A 169 19.51 -12.98 -6.06
C ALA A 169 19.93 -14.43 -5.82
N THR A 170 20.50 -14.70 -4.66
CA THR A 170 20.93 -16.02 -4.19
C THR A 170 20.21 -16.38 -2.89
N ARG A 171 20.28 -17.62 -2.46
CA ARG A 171 19.70 -18.04 -1.19
C ARG A 171 20.19 -17.17 -0.01
N GLU A 172 21.47 -16.81 -0.01
CA GLU A 172 22.08 -15.95 1.01
C GLU A 172 21.45 -14.56 1.01
N THR A 173 21.07 -14.02 -0.16
CA THR A 173 20.39 -12.74 -0.27
C THR A 173 19.06 -12.75 0.48
N PHE A 174 18.27 -13.80 0.31
CA PHE A 174 17.01 -13.98 1.04
C PHE A 174 17.24 -14.11 2.54
N LEU A 175 18.11 -15.03 2.93
CA LEU A 175 18.39 -15.28 4.34
C LEU A 175 18.91 -14.01 5.05
N GLY A 176 19.76 -13.23 4.40
CA GLY A 176 20.27 -11.97 4.94
C GLY A 176 19.16 -10.91 5.11
N TYR A 177 18.21 -10.81 4.17
CA TYR A 177 17.05 -9.92 4.29
C TYR A 177 16.13 -10.36 5.43
N LEU A 178 15.78 -11.65 5.48
CA LEU A 178 14.90 -12.22 6.50
C LEU A 178 15.53 -12.14 7.89
N ASP A 179 16.81 -12.50 8.04
CA ASP A 179 17.51 -12.41 9.31
C ASP A 179 17.53 -10.98 9.86
N ARG A 180 17.64 -10.00 9.01
CA ARG A 180 17.66 -8.60 9.42
C ARG A 180 16.28 -8.07 9.79
N TRP A 181 15.20 -8.44 9.06
CA TRP A 181 13.93 -7.73 9.13
C TRP A 181 12.75 -8.55 9.65
N TYR A 182 12.80 -9.90 9.59
CA TYR A 182 11.68 -10.77 10.01
C TYR A 182 11.83 -11.13 11.49
N LYS A 183 11.75 -10.11 12.35
CA LYS A 183 11.92 -10.26 13.82
C LYS A 183 10.59 -10.03 14.54
N PRO A 184 10.36 -10.64 15.72
CA PRO A 184 9.14 -10.48 16.52
C PRO A 184 8.74 -9.03 16.78
N SER A 185 9.70 -8.14 17.01
CA SER A 185 9.47 -6.71 17.22
C SER A 185 8.80 -6.00 16.05
N ARG A 186 8.99 -6.53 14.83
CA ARG A 186 8.41 -6.01 13.58
C ARG A 186 7.17 -6.76 13.11
N MET A 187 6.84 -7.86 13.76
CA MET A 187 5.68 -8.69 13.42
C MET A 187 4.48 -8.36 14.30
N VAL A 188 3.29 -8.46 13.70
CA VAL A 188 2.04 -8.52 14.42
C VAL A 188 1.21 -9.66 13.83
N LEU A 189 0.82 -10.60 14.70
CA LEU A 189 -0.21 -11.59 14.39
C LEU A 189 -1.57 -10.93 14.58
N GLY A 190 -2.37 -10.86 13.52
CA GLY A 190 -3.73 -10.35 13.57
C GLY A 190 -4.75 -11.45 13.35
N VAL A 191 -5.77 -11.54 14.20
CA VAL A 191 -6.87 -12.49 14.03
C VAL A 191 -8.21 -11.79 14.24
N ALA A 192 -9.06 -11.81 13.20
CA ALA A 192 -10.41 -11.25 13.28
C ALA A 192 -11.46 -12.26 12.81
N GLY A 193 -12.65 -12.16 13.37
CA GLY A 193 -13.76 -13.08 13.10
C GLY A 193 -14.18 -13.84 14.34
N ARG A 194 -14.81 -15.00 14.19
CA ARG A 194 -15.14 -15.87 15.34
C ARG A 194 -13.87 -16.61 15.77
N ILE A 195 -13.18 -16.01 16.75
CA ILE A 195 -11.84 -16.46 17.16
C ILE A 195 -11.90 -17.72 18.03
N GLY A 196 -12.80 -17.78 19.01
CA GLY A 196 -12.84 -18.86 20.00
C GLY A 196 -11.68 -18.81 21.01
N ASP A 197 -11.58 -19.85 21.83
CA ASP A 197 -10.59 -19.95 22.91
C ASP A 197 -9.22 -20.47 22.41
N GLY A 198 -8.17 -20.31 23.24
CA GLY A 198 -6.86 -20.94 23.06
C GLY A 198 -5.96 -20.28 21.98
N LEU A 199 -6.34 -19.12 21.42
CA LEU A 199 -5.51 -18.45 20.40
C LEU A 199 -4.15 -18.03 20.93
N LEU A 200 -4.10 -17.42 22.13
CA LEU A 200 -2.84 -16.89 22.67
C LEU A 200 -1.87 -18.01 23.06
N GLU A 201 -2.39 -19.06 23.66
CA GLU A 201 -1.62 -20.27 23.98
C GLU A 201 -1.03 -20.89 22.71
N ARG A 202 -1.83 -20.99 21.65
CA ARG A 202 -1.37 -21.52 20.37
C ARG A 202 -0.38 -20.60 19.68
N ALA A 203 -0.58 -19.29 19.74
CA ALA A 203 0.38 -18.31 19.20
C ALA A 203 1.71 -18.36 19.97
N GLN A 204 1.67 -18.46 21.32
CA GLN A 204 2.86 -18.61 22.15
C GLN A 204 3.64 -19.89 21.81
N GLU A 205 2.94 -21.02 21.63
CA GLU A 205 3.54 -22.29 21.23
C GLU A 205 4.28 -22.20 19.88
N LEU A 206 3.65 -21.53 18.91
CA LEU A 206 4.15 -21.47 17.52
C LEU A 206 5.17 -20.38 17.27
N LEU A 207 5.12 -19.26 17.98
CA LEU A 207 5.88 -18.05 17.70
C LEU A 207 6.73 -17.54 18.88
N GLY A 208 6.49 -18.05 20.10
CA GLY A 208 7.09 -17.50 21.31
C GLY A 208 8.59 -17.76 21.48
N ASP A 209 9.16 -18.70 20.73
CA ASP A 209 10.60 -19.04 20.72
C ASP A 209 11.41 -18.29 19.64
N LEU A 210 10.77 -17.45 18.83
CA LEU A 210 11.48 -16.61 17.87
C LEU A 210 12.41 -15.63 18.59
N GLY A 211 13.64 -15.49 18.10
CA GLY A 211 14.65 -14.59 18.69
C GLY A 211 14.19 -13.14 18.68
N ALA A 212 14.34 -12.46 19.83
CA ALA A 212 13.88 -11.09 20.06
C ALA A 212 14.99 -10.04 19.81
N GLU A 213 15.79 -10.21 18.76
CA GLU A 213 16.88 -9.30 18.41
C GLU A 213 16.32 -7.95 17.92
N GLU A 214 17.05 -6.88 18.25
CA GLU A 214 16.73 -5.55 17.73
C GLU A 214 17.07 -5.44 16.24
N THR A 215 16.23 -4.72 15.51
CA THR A 215 16.41 -4.41 14.08
C THR A 215 16.72 -2.91 13.94
N GLY A 216 17.45 -2.55 12.89
CA GLY A 216 17.60 -1.14 12.52
C GLY A 216 16.31 -0.53 11.97
N GLU A 217 16.34 0.77 11.64
CA GLU A 217 15.25 1.46 10.94
C GLU A 217 15.58 1.56 9.44
N PRO A 218 14.53 1.70 8.58
CA PRO A 218 14.75 1.95 7.16
C PRO A 218 15.34 3.34 6.95
N GLU A 219 15.96 3.55 5.80
CA GLU A 219 16.47 4.86 5.41
C GLU A 219 15.33 5.88 5.34
N PRO A 220 15.46 7.05 6.03
CA PRO A 220 14.45 8.10 5.97
C PRO A 220 14.27 8.64 4.55
N ALA A 221 13.03 8.95 4.17
CA ALA A 221 12.75 9.61 2.91
C ALA A 221 13.34 11.02 2.92
N ALA A 222 14.14 11.34 1.91
CA ALA A 222 14.70 12.68 1.71
C ALA A 222 14.00 13.38 0.52
N PRO A 223 13.79 14.71 0.58
CA PRO A 223 13.27 15.43 -0.58
C PRO A 223 14.18 15.23 -1.79
N TYR A 224 13.57 14.92 -2.94
CA TYR A 224 14.24 14.82 -4.21
C TYR A 224 13.81 15.98 -5.11
N THR A 225 14.76 16.70 -5.70
CA THR A 225 14.52 17.99 -6.38
C THR A 225 14.91 18.00 -7.85
N ASP A 226 15.17 16.86 -8.45
CA ASP A 226 15.59 16.77 -9.84
C ASP A 226 14.38 16.77 -10.81
N GLY A 227 13.93 17.98 -11.13
CA GLY A 227 12.86 18.20 -12.09
C GLY A 227 11.44 18.17 -11.52
N ARG A 228 10.50 18.62 -12.34
CA ARG A 228 9.06 18.66 -12.03
C ARG A 228 8.25 17.71 -12.90
N VAL A 229 8.86 17.23 -14.01
CA VAL A 229 8.21 16.39 -15.01
C VAL A 229 9.08 15.18 -15.30
N LYS A 230 8.47 14.01 -15.33
CA LYS A 230 9.11 12.76 -15.80
C LYS A 230 8.25 12.13 -16.87
N VAL A 231 8.83 11.95 -18.06
CA VAL A 231 8.20 11.27 -19.18
C VAL A 231 8.82 9.89 -19.35
N TYR A 232 7.99 8.88 -19.38
CA TYR A 232 8.36 7.53 -19.80
C TYR A 232 7.79 7.27 -21.20
N THR A 233 8.66 7.33 -22.19
CA THR A 233 8.30 7.16 -23.60
C THR A 233 7.91 5.71 -23.87
N LYS A 234 6.65 5.49 -24.22
CA LYS A 234 6.13 4.17 -24.58
C LYS A 234 5.04 4.30 -25.63
N PRO A 235 5.10 3.53 -26.73
CA PRO A 235 3.96 3.42 -27.64
C PRO A 235 2.76 2.84 -26.91
N SER A 236 1.64 3.55 -26.89
CA SER A 236 0.39 3.15 -26.23
C SER A 236 -0.79 3.82 -26.93
N GLU A 237 -1.99 3.27 -26.79
CA GLU A 237 -3.21 3.86 -27.33
C GLU A 237 -3.76 5.00 -26.48
N GLN A 238 -3.42 5.01 -25.19
CA GLN A 238 -3.76 6.05 -24.24
C GLN A 238 -2.51 6.56 -23.55
N ALA A 239 -2.50 7.83 -23.20
CA ALA A 239 -1.53 8.36 -22.27
C ALA A 239 -2.02 8.20 -20.82
N HIS A 240 -1.09 7.91 -19.91
CA HIS A 240 -1.37 7.86 -18.49
C HIS A 240 -0.58 8.94 -17.78
N VAL A 241 -1.24 9.65 -16.89
CA VAL A 241 -0.66 10.77 -16.17
C VAL A 241 -0.92 10.66 -14.67
N ILE A 242 0.08 11.06 -13.89
CA ILE A 242 -0.09 11.39 -12.48
C ILE A 242 0.39 12.82 -12.28
N LEU A 243 -0.48 13.67 -11.78
CA LEU A 243 -0.17 15.04 -11.38
C LEU A 243 -0.48 15.21 -9.90
N GLY A 244 0.50 15.58 -9.11
CA GLY A 244 0.35 15.71 -7.68
C GLY A 244 1.44 16.52 -7.02
N VAL A 245 1.48 16.46 -5.70
CA VAL A 245 2.43 17.19 -4.84
C VAL A 245 2.94 16.27 -3.73
N PRO A 246 4.15 16.50 -3.18
CA PRO A 246 4.55 15.93 -1.91
C PRO A 246 3.51 16.30 -0.82
N SER A 247 3.24 15.38 0.10
CA SER A 247 2.23 15.50 1.13
C SER A 247 2.80 15.12 2.50
N ARG A 248 1.93 14.83 3.46
CA ARG A 248 2.26 14.61 4.86
C ARG A 248 2.45 13.13 5.19
N PRO A 249 3.29 12.82 6.19
CA PRO A 249 3.43 11.47 6.70
C PRO A 249 2.14 10.93 7.34
N LEU A 250 2.14 9.63 7.62
CA LEU A 250 0.98 8.87 8.04
C LEU A 250 0.38 9.33 9.38
N ASP A 251 1.20 9.75 10.33
CA ASP A 251 0.78 10.18 11.68
C ASP A 251 0.60 11.71 11.80
N HIS A 252 0.71 12.45 10.68
CA HIS A 252 0.58 13.90 10.69
C HIS A 252 -0.83 14.36 11.12
N PRO A 253 -0.96 15.44 11.92
CA PRO A 253 -2.26 15.99 12.34
C PRO A 253 -3.21 16.31 11.18
N ASP A 254 -2.69 16.68 10.02
CA ASP A 254 -3.48 16.98 8.82
C ASP A 254 -3.98 15.77 8.05
N ARG A 255 -3.79 14.56 8.55
CA ARG A 255 -4.21 13.32 7.92
C ARG A 255 -5.68 13.32 7.48
N TYR A 256 -6.58 13.73 8.38
CA TYR A 256 -8.02 13.72 8.11
C TYR A 256 -8.47 14.90 7.21
N PRO A 257 -7.98 16.14 7.39
CA PRO A 257 -8.15 17.20 6.39
C PRO A 257 -7.69 16.81 5.00
N LEU A 258 -6.51 16.14 4.86
CA LEU A 258 -5.99 15.62 3.59
C LEU A 258 -6.90 14.55 2.99
N GLN A 259 -7.43 13.65 3.80
CA GLN A 259 -8.37 12.63 3.34
C GLN A 259 -9.64 13.26 2.75
N LEU A 260 -10.21 14.28 3.40
CA LEU A 260 -11.38 14.98 2.89
C LEU A 260 -11.07 15.82 1.65
N LEU A 261 -9.90 16.47 1.60
CA LEU A 261 -9.42 17.19 0.41
C LEU A 261 -9.30 16.25 -0.79
N ALA A 262 -8.61 15.11 -0.63
CA ALA A 262 -8.47 14.10 -1.68
C ALA A 262 -9.83 13.53 -2.13
N THR A 263 -10.75 13.33 -1.19
CA THR A 263 -12.10 12.83 -1.47
C THR A 263 -12.91 13.84 -2.29
N ALA A 264 -12.90 15.12 -1.93
CA ALA A 264 -13.57 16.17 -2.70
C ALA A 264 -12.95 16.35 -4.09
N LEU A 265 -11.62 16.25 -4.18
CA LEU A 265 -10.87 16.38 -5.43
C LEU A 265 -11.21 15.25 -6.41
N GLY A 266 -11.10 13.97 -5.98
CA GLY A 266 -11.19 12.82 -6.89
C GLY A 266 -11.67 11.51 -6.28
N GLY A 267 -12.34 11.52 -5.10
CA GLY A 267 -12.72 10.29 -4.40
C GLY A 267 -13.90 9.54 -4.99
N GLY A 268 -14.77 10.18 -5.72
CA GLY A 268 -15.99 9.57 -6.27
C GLY A 268 -16.45 10.16 -7.59
N MET A 269 -17.49 9.58 -8.18
CA MET A 269 -18.03 10.01 -9.49
C MET A 269 -18.63 11.43 -9.50
N SER A 270 -18.85 12.04 -8.36
CA SER A 270 -19.32 13.41 -8.20
C SER A 270 -18.26 14.37 -7.65
N SER A 271 -16.99 13.96 -7.67
CA SER A 271 -15.84 14.78 -7.32
C SER A 271 -15.48 15.78 -8.41
N ARG A 272 -14.66 16.78 -8.07
CA ARG A 272 -14.30 17.85 -9.02
C ARG A 272 -13.61 17.32 -10.27
N LEU A 273 -12.59 16.48 -10.10
CA LEU A 273 -11.86 15.88 -11.23
C LEU A 273 -12.75 15.02 -12.11
N PHE A 274 -13.57 14.16 -11.52
CA PHE A 274 -14.47 13.32 -12.30
C PHE A 274 -15.45 14.14 -13.12
N THR A 275 -16.05 15.17 -12.49
CA THR A 275 -17.00 16.07 -13.14
C THR A 275 -16.36 16.87 -14.27
N GLU A 276 -15.21 17.52 -14.04
CA GLU A 276 -14.58 18.39 -15.03
C GLU A 276 -13.86 17.63 -16.12
N VAL A 277 -13.05 16.63 -15.75
CA VAL A 277 -12.17 15.94 -16.70
C VAL A 277 -12.94 14.89 -17.50
N ARG A 278 -13.81 14.12 -16.84
CA ARG A 278 -14.52 13.02 -17.49
C ARG A 278 -15.88 13.41 -18.00
N GLU A 279 -16.78 13.94 -17.15
CA GLU A 279 -18.19 14.16 -17.52
C GLU A 279 -18.35 15.38 -18.46
N ARG A 280 -17.77 16.52 -18.12
CA ARG A 280 -17.95 17.75 -18.90
C ARG A 280 -17.10 17.79 -20.16
N ARG A 281 -15.85 17.37 -20.09
CA ARG A 281 -14.88 17.52 -21.19
C ARG A 281 -14.59 16.22 -21.93
N GLY A 282 -14.92 15.06 -21.35
CA GLY A 282 -14.65 13.75 -21.96
C GLY A 282 -13.18 13.52 -22.27
N LEU A 283 -12.26 14.00 -21.39
CA LEU A 283 -10.82 13.91 -21.60
C LEU A 283 -10.23 12.58 -21.14
N ALA A 284 -10.87 11.93 -20.17
CA ALA A 284 -10.34 10.72 -19.55
C ALA A 284 -11.41 9.64 -19.45
N TYR A 285 -10.99 8.38 -19.65
CA TYR A 285 -11.82 7.22 -19.32
C TYR A 285 -11.93 7.00 -17.81
N TYR A 286 -10.82 7.18 -17.11
CA TYR A 286 -10.79 7.20 -15.66
C TYR A 286 -9.98 8.41 -15.16
N VAL A 287 -10.42 8.95 -14.04
CA VAL A 287 -9.70 9.96 -13.27
C VAL A 287 -10.10 9.84 -11.81
N TYR A 288 -9.12 9.90 -10.91
CA TYR A 288 -9.33 9.91 -9.47
C TYR A 288 -8.24 10.71 -8.75
N GLY A 289 -8.51 11.05 -7.50
CA GLY A 289 -7.55 11.70 -6.60
C GLY A 289 -7.34 10.87 -5.35
N LEU A 290 -6.09 10.76 -4.91
CA LEU A 290 -5.71 10.02 -3.71
C LEU A 290 -4.67 10.79 -2.90
N ASN A 291 -4.70 10.60 -1.57
CA ASN A 291 -3.57 10.87 -0.70
C ASN A 291 -2.96 9.55 -0.26
N HIS A 292 -1.68 9.37 -0.54
CA HIS A 292 -0.91 8.21 -0.09
C HIS A 292 0.14 8.68 0.92
N SER A 293 0.10 8.14 2.14
CA SER A 293 1.04 8.47 3.20
C SER A 293 1.85 7.25 3.59
N TYR A 294 3.15 7.48 3.73
CA TYR A 294 4.14 6.61 4.34
C TYR A 294 4.45 7.08 5.76
N THR A 295 5.25 6.35 6.50
CA THR A 295 5.56 6.67 7.90
C THR A 295 6.22 8.03 8.07
N ASP A 296 7.02 8.51 7.10
CA ASP A 296 7.77 9.78 7.15
C ASP A 296 7.60 10.67 5.91
N ALA A 297 6.80 10.25 4.92
CA ALA A 297 6.55 10.98 3.69
C ALA A 297 5.11 10.81 3.20
N GLY A 298 4.74 11.51 2.14
CA GLY A 298 3.43 11.31 1.50
C GLY A 298 3.31 12.05 0.17
N THR A 299 2.22 11.77 -0.54
CA THR A 299 1.86 12.44 -1.78
C THR A 299 0.34 12.55 -1.93
N LEU A 300 -0.12 13.70 -2.38
CA LEU A 300 -1.49 13.94 -2.84
C LEU A 300 -1.46 14.06 -4.36
N TYR A 301 -2.18 13.22 -5.07
CA TYR A 301 -2.13 13.21 -6.53
C TYR A 301 -3.46 12.89 -7.19
N SER A 302 -3.55 13.25 -8.46
CA SER A 302 -4.57 12.82 -9.42
C SER A 302 -3.93 11.87 -10.43
N GLN A 303 -4.61 10.76 -10.73
CA GLN A 303 -4.21 9.85 -11.80
C GLN A 303 -5.32 9.78 -12.85
N ALA A 304 -4.94 9.79 -14.14
CA ALA A 304 -5.88 9.71 -15.26
C ALA A 304 -5.32 8.92 -16.44
N GLY A 305 -6.22 8.24 -17.16
CA GLY A 305 -5.97 7.68 -18.50
C GLY A 305 -6.68 8.52 -19.55
N VAL A 306 -5.91 9.11 -20.47
CA VAL A 306 -6.36 10.18 -21.36
C VAL A 306 -6.09 9.87 -22.82
N ASP A 307 -6.84 10.51 -23.72
CA ASP A 307 -6.56 10.49 -25.15
C ASP A 307 -5.24 11.20 -25.44
N ILE A 308 -4.36 10.54 -26.18
CA ILE A 308 -3.03 11.06 -26.56
C ILE A 308 -3.14 12.41 -27.29
N ALA A 309 -4.12 12.56 -28.17
CA ALA A 309 -4.34 13.79 -28.93
C ALA A 309 -4.79 14.98 -28.07
N ARG A 310 -5.31 14.69 -26.87
CA ARG A 310 -5.89 15.69 -25.95
C ARG A 310 -5.15 15.78 -24.62
N ILE A 311 -3.93 15.27 -24.55
CA ILE A 311 -3.17 15.22 -23.28
C ILE A 311 -2.93 16.60 -22.68
N ASP A 312 -2.66 17.63 -23.50
CA ASP A 312 -2.44 18.99 -23.01
C ASP A 312 -3.69 19.56 -22.34
N ASP A 313 -4.85 19.36 -22.95
CA ASP A 313 -6.14 19.75 -22.38
C ASP A 313 -6.38 19.03 -21.04
N ALA A 314 -6.05 17.74 -20.97
CA ALA A 314 -6.24 16.94 -19.76
C ALA A 314 -5.31 17.39 -18.63
N VAL A 315 -4.01 17.53 -18.89
CA VAL A 315 -3.02 17.98 -17.89
C VAL A 315 -3.36 19.39 -17.42
N SER A 316 -3.66 20.33 -18.32
CA SER A 316 -4.04 21.70 -17.99
C SER A 316 -5.34 21.75 -17.17
N THR A 317 -6.33 20.90 -17.49
CA THR A 317 -7.58 20.83 -16.74
C THR A 317 -7.34 20.28 -15.33
N ILE A 318 -6.55 19.21 -15.17
CA ILE A 318 -6.21 18.65 -13.85
C ILE A 318 -5.43 19.69 -13.02
N ALA A 319 -4.42 20.36 -13.60
CA ALA A 319 -3.66 21.40 -12.94
C ALA A 319 -4.55 22.58 -12.50
N THR A 320 -5.51 22.97 -13.34
CA THR A 320 -6.49 24.00 -13.02
C THR A 320 -7.39 23.60 -11.85
N GLU A 321 -7.88 22.34 -11.81
CA GLU A 321 -8.71 21.88 -10.69
C GLU A 321 -7.91 21.77 -9.39
N LEU A 322 -6.62 21.41 -9.43
CA LEU A 322 -5.73 21.44 -8.26
C LEU A 322 -5.53 22.86 -7.74
N ARG A 323 -5.33 23.86 -8.61
CA ARG A 323 -5.23 25.26 -8.21
C ARG A 323 -6.57 25.80 -7.69
N LYS A 324 -7.66 25.42 -8.35
CA LYS A 324 -9.00 25.86 -7.99
C LYS A 324 -9.42 25.35 -6.61
N ILE A 325 -9.12 24.08 -6.27
CA ILE A 325 -9.45 23.56 -4.94
C ILE A 325 -8.63 24.22 -3.83
N ALA A 326 -7.43 24.74 -4.14
CA ALA A 326 -6.63 25.54 -3.21
C ALA A 326 -7.19 26.96 -3.04
N ALA A 327 -7.69 27.58 -4.12
CA ALA A 327 -8.28 28.91 -4.08
C ALA A 327 -9.72 28.92 -3.54
N GLU A 328 -10.48 27.89 -3.85
CA GLU A 328 -11.88 27.68 -3.47
C GLU A 328 -12.02 26.31 -2.79
N PRO A 329 -11.58 26.16 -1.52
CA PRO A 329 -11.58 24.87 -0.83
C PRO A 329 -12.98 24.35 -0.59
N PRO A 330 -13.15 23.01 -0.44
CA PRO A 330 -14.44 22.40 -0.15
C PRO A 330 -15.05 22.96 1.15
N ALA A 331 -16.29 23.42 1.07
CA ALA A 331 -17.04 23.94 2.21
C ALA A 331 -18.53 23.57 2.09
N GLY A 332 -19.31 23.78 3.14
CA GLY A 332 -20.74 23.52 3.15
C GLY A 332 -21.10 22.11 2.66
N GLU A 333 -22.00 22.02 1.70
CA GLU A 333 -22.51 20.75 1.18
C GLU A 333 -21.42 19.86 0.53
N GLU A 334 -20.40 20.47 -0.09
CA GLU A 334 -19.31 19.73 -0.72
C GLU A 334 -18.44 19.03 0.33
N LEU A 335 -18.11 19.73 1.42
CA LEU A 335 -17.33 19.15 2.52
C LEU A 335 -18.12 18.04 3.23
N GLU A 336 -19.42 18.26 3.48
CA GLU A 336 -20.29 17.26 4.08
C GLU A 336 -20.42 16.02 3.20
N LYS A 337 -20.55 16.19 1.88
CA LYS A 337 -20.56 15.07 0.95
C LYS A 337 -19.24 14.28 0.96
N ALA A 338 -18.10 14.98 0.98
CA ALA A 338 -16.79 14.34 1.07
C ALA A 338 -16.62 13.56 2.38
N ARG A 339 -17.07 14.13 3.50
CA ARG A 339 -17.08 13.49 4.82
C ARG A 339 -17.94 12.22 4.83
N ASN A 340 -19.19 12.31 4.37
CA ASN A 340 -20.11 11.19 4.32
C ASN A 340 -19.58 10.07 3.40
N PHE A 341 -18.97 10.44 2.28
CA PHE A 341 -18.36 9.47 1.38
C PHE A 341 -17.17 8.76 2.05
N ALA A 342 -16.25 9.51 2.67
CA ALA A 342 -15.09 8.93 3.36
C ALA A 342 -15.52 7.99 4.50
N LYS A 343 -16.46 8.42 5.34
CA LYS A 343 -17.01 7.61 6.43
C LYS A 343 -17.72 6.36 5.92
N GLY A 344 -18.56 6.49 4.90
CA GLY A 344 -19.28 5.36 4.30
C GLY A 344 -18.32 4.31 3.72
N ARG A 345 -17.29 4.75 2.99
CA ARG A 345 -16.26 3.84 2.44
C ARG A 345 -15.49 3.14 3.56
N PHE A 346 -15.15 3.87 4.62
CA PHE A 346 -14.47 3.30 5.78
C PHE A 346 -15.32 2.24 6.49
N VAL A 347 -16.60 2.52 6.75
CA VAL A 347 -17.53 1.54 7.36
C VAL A 347 -17.65 0.28 6.51
N LEU A 348 -17.84 0.42 5.19
CA LEU A 348 -17.92 -0.73 4.28
C LEU A 348 -16.62 -1.57 4.26
N GLN A 349 -15.46 -0.93 4.42
CA GLN A 349 -14.19 -1.65 4.53
C GLN A 349 -14.12 -2.52 5.78
N LEU A 350 -14.73 -2.08 6.88
CA LEU A 350 -14.67 -2.77 8.18
C LEU A 350 -15.68 -3.91 8.33
N GLU A 351 -16.61 -4.11 7.38
CA GLU A 351 -17.66 -5.13 7.48
C GLU A 351 -17.12 -6.57 7.46
N SER A 352 -16.00 -6.80 6.80
CA SER A 352 -15.40 -8.14 6.75
C SER A 352 -14.32 -8.31 7.82
N PRO A 353 -14.13 -9.53 8.39
CA PRO A 353 -13.02 -9.82 9.29
C PRO A 353 -11.65 -9.42 8.72
N GLN A 354 -11.43 -9.69 7.43
CA GLN A 354 -10.19 -9.32 6.74
C GLN A 354 -10.01 -7.80 6.65
N GLY A 355 -11.03 -7.06 6.23
CA GLY A 355 -10.96 -5.60 6.10
C GLY A 355 -10.76 -4.91 7.45
N LEU A 356 -11.45 -5.39 8.50
CA LEU A 356 -11.28 -4.93 9.86
C LEU A 356 -9.85 -5.18 10.35
N MET A 357 -9.33 -6.41 10.18
CA MET A 357 -7.97 -6.74 10.64
C MET A 357 -6.89 -6.01 9.84
N MET A 358 -7.08 -5.79 8.54
CA MET A 358 -6.16 -5.00 7.73
C MET A 358 -6.04 -3.55 8.24
N PHE A 359 -7.16 -2.91 8.58
CA PHE A 359 -7.17 -1.61 9.23
C PHE A 359 -6.39 -1.65 10.55
N GLY A 360 -6.68 -2.67 11.38
CA GLY A 360 -6.05 -2.86 12.67
C GLY A 360 -4.54 -3.03 12.59
N LEU A 361 -4.10 -3.96 11.75
CA LEU A 361 -2.68 -4.27 11.55
C LEU A 361 -1.89 -3.09 11.01
N ARG A 362 -2.43 -2.35 10.04
CA ARG A 362 -1.74 -1.16 9.51
C ARG A 362 -1.49 -0.12 10.60
N ARG A 363 -2.45 0.11 11.50
CA ARG A 363 -2.29 1.01 12.65
C ARG A 363 -1.28 0.49 13.65
N GLU A 364 -1.36 -0.79 13.98
CA GLU A 364 -0.50 -1.42 14.96
C GLU A 364 0.95 -1.53 14.49
N VAL A 365 1.16 -1.88 13.21
CA VAL A 365 2.49 -2.12 12.63
C VAL A 365 3.21 -0.81 12.28
N LEU A 366 2.51 0.14 11.65
CA LEU A 366 3.14 1.35 11.10
C LEU A 366 3.02 2.56 12.03
N GLU A 367 2.01 2.61 12.90
CA GLU A 367 1.78 3.75 13.80
C GLU A 367 2.01 3.39 15.28
N HIS A 368 2.23 2.11 15.61
CA HIS A 368 2.37 1.58 16.98
C HIS A 368 1.21 1.97 17.91
N ARG A 369 0.00 2.08 17.34
CA ARG A 369 -1.20 2.49 18.04
C ARG A 369 -2.24 1.37 18.04
N LEU A 370 -2.89 1.18 19.18
CA LEU A 370 -4.08 0.33 19.23
C LEU A 370 -5.17 0.95 18.34
N PRO A 371 -5.66 0.21 17.33
CA PRO A 371 -6.64 0.76 16.40
C PRO A 371 -7.99 0.99 17.05
N ASP A 372 -8.61 2.13 16.77
CA ASP A 372 -9.96 2.47 17.16
C ASP A 372 -10.74 3.04 15.96
N PRO A 373 -11.69 2.27 15.39
CA PRO A 373 -12.52 2.75 14.28
C PRO A 373 -13.41 3.93 14.67
N ASP A 374 -13.93 3.99 15.90
CA ASP A 374 -14.81 5.07 16.36
C ASP A 374 -14.01 6.38 16.46
N GLU A 375 -12.76 6.31 16.96
CA GLU A 375 -11.85 7.46 16.96
C GLU A 375 -11.61 7.98 15.53
N ALA A 376 -11.34 7.08 14.58
CA ALA A 376 -11.08 7.48 13.19
C ALA A 376 -12.30 8.17 12.55
N LEU A 377 -13.52 7.67 12.80
CA LEU A 377 -14.76 8.30 12.36
C LEU A 377 -15.00 9.65 13.03
N GLY A 378 -14.75 9.75 14.35
CA GLY A 378 -14.85 10.99 15.10
C GLY A 378 -13.89 12.06 14.61
N LYS A 379 -12.65 11.69 14.27
CA LYS A 379 -11.66 12.60 13.71
C LYS A 379 -12.09 13.18 12.35
N LEU A 380 -12.78 12.41 11.52
CA LEU A 380 -13.37 12.92 10.28
C LEU A 380 -14.48 13.95 10.56
N ASP A 381 -15.26 13.77 11.63
CA ASP A 381 -16.32 14.73 12.02
C ASP A 381 -15.76 16.05 12.58
N GLU A 382 -14.60 16.00 13.22
CA GLU A 382 -13.92 17.18 13.77
C GLU A 382 -13.32 18.13 12.70
N VAL A 383 -13.06 17.63 11.47
CA VAL A 383 -12.43 18.41 10.39
C VAL A 383 -13.33 19.58 9.98
N THR A 384 -12.79 20.78 10.02
CA THR A 384 -13.47 22.02 9.59
C THR A 384 -13.12 22.39 8.15
N ALA A 385 -13.90 23.29 7.55
CA ALA A 385 -13.59 23.87 6.24
C ALA A 385 -12.25 24.63 6.26
N ASP A 386 -11.93 25.30 7.37
CA ASP A 386 -10.68 26.04 7.54
C ASP A 386 -9.46 25.11 7.57
N ASP A 387 -9.59 23.90 8.17
CA ASP A 387 -8.52 22.90 8.14
C ASP A 387 -8.22 22.43 6.72
N VAL A 388 -9.27 22.13 5.95
CA VAL A 388 -9.11 21.70 4.55
C VAL A 388 -8.55 22.83 3.70
N ALA A 389 -9.00 24.07 3.91
CA ALA A 389 -8.51 25.26 3.22
C ALA A 389 -7.02 25.51 3.48
N ARG A 390 -6.61 25.43 4.74
CA ARG A 390 -5.21 25.59 5.15
C ARG A 390 -4.31 24.54 4.48
N VAL A 391 -4.70 23.28 4.53
CA VAL A 391 -3.94 22.17 3.95
C VAL A 391 -3.88 22.28 2.42
N ALA A 392 -5.00 22.61 1.77
CA ALA A 392 -5.04 22.78 0.33
C ALA A 392 -4.09 23.91 -0.13
N LYS A 393 -4.11 25.05 0.57
CA LYS A 393 -3.24 26.20 0.27
C LYS A 393 -1.76 25.89 0.48
N ASP A 394 -1.43 25.17 1.56
CA ASP A 394 -0.05 24.81 1.91
C ASP A 394 0.58 23.83 0.90
N LEU A 395 -0.17 22.82 0.47
CA LEU A 395 0.37 21.77 -0.39
C LEU A 395 0.32 22.12 -1.89
N LEU A 396 -0.78 22.74 -2.34
CA LEU A 396 -1.06 22.93 -3.76
C LEU A 396 -0.49 24.23 -4.33
N GLU A 397 0.66 24.68 -3.81
CA GLU A 397 1.42 25.76 -4.42
C GLU A 397 1.93 25.33 -5.82
N PRO A 398 1.90 26.22 -6.82
CA PRO A 398 2.29 25.86 -8.21
C PRO A 398 3.71 25.26 -8.32
N GLY A 399 4.65 25.69 -7.49
CA GLY A 399 6.00 25.17 -7.43
C GLY A 399 6.11 23.71 -6.94
N ASN A 400 5.11 23.22 -6.23
CA ASN A 400 5.09 21.85 -5.66
C ASN A 400 4.59 20.80 -6.65
N LEU A 401 3.95 21.20 -7.74
CA LEU A 401 3.39 20.27 -8.73
C LEU A 401 4.46 19.39 -9.36
N ARG A 402 4.19 18.09 -9.42
CA ARG A 402 5.01 17.06 -10.06
C ARG A 402 4.15 16.24 -11.00
N LEU A 403 4.63 16.04 -12.23
CA LEU A 403 3.89 15.36 -13.29
C LEU A 403 4.70 14.17 -13.83
N ALA A 404 4.14 12.98 -13.73
CA ALA A 404 4.61 11.81 -14.46
C ALA A 404 3.68 11.53 -15.65
N VAL A 405 4.29 11.17 -16.80
CA VAL A 405 3.57 10.85 -18.04
C VAL A 405 4.11 9.55 -18.63
N ILE A 406 3.22 8.63 -19.00
CA ILE A 406 3.54 7.50 -19.89
C ILE A 406 2.76 7.67 -21.18
N GLY A 407 3.45 7.62 -22.30
CA GLY A 407 2.85 7.75 -23.63
C GLY A 407 3.92 7.92 -24.73
N PRO A 408 3.51 8.12 -25.98
CA PRO A 408 4.43 8.30 -27.11
C PRO A 408 4.98 9.74 -27.18
N PHE A 409 5.60 10.20 -26.09
CA PHE A 409 6.15 11.56 -25.96
C PHE A 409 7.62 11.50 -25.61
N ASP A 410 8.42 12.36 -26.25
CA ASP A 410 9.87 12.44 -26.04
C ASP A 410 10.30 13.74 -25.33
N ASP A 411 9.42 14.75 -25.26
CA ASP A 411 9.74 16.08 -24.77
C ASP A 411 9.03 16.38 -23.43
N ALA A 412 9.81 16.51 -22.36
CA ALA A 412 9.33 16.90 -21.07
C ALA A 412 9.02 18.41 -20.97
N SER A 413 9.71 19.25 -21.76
CA SER A 413 9.59 20.73 -21.71
C SER A 413 8.19 21.21 -22.07
N ARG A 414 7.50 20.49 -22.98
CA ARG A 414 6.09 20.73 -23.31
C ARG A 414 5.21 20.66 -22.08
N PHE A 415 5.44 19.67 -21.24
CA PHE A 415 4.64 19.45 -20.04
C PHE A 415 5.00 20.41 -18.89
N GLU A 416 6.26 20.84 -18.80
CA GLU A 416 6.69 21.86 -17.85
C GLU A 416 5.93 23.17 -18.06
N GLN A 417 5.76 23.60 -19.31
CA GLN A 417 5.00 24.80 -19.67
C GLN A 417 3.52 24.70 -19.22
N LEU A 418 2.92 23.52 -19.28
CA LEU A 418 1.54 23.32 -18.81
C LEU A 418 1.39 23.44 -17.27
N LEU A 419 2.47 23.23 -16.53
CA LEU A 419 2.48 23.40 -15.08
C LEU A 419 2.68 24.88 -14.65
N GLU A 420 3.18 25.74 -15.52
CA GLU A 420 3.42 27.16 -15.23
C GLU A 420 2.16 28.04 -15.45
N GLY A 421 1.24 27.63 -16.31
CA GLY A 421 -0.03 28.32 -16.62
C GLY A 421 -1.11 27.98 -15.63
#